data_49a6ac91fa76f4a23044fbf9646ae0b0
#
_entry.id   49a6ac91fa76f4a23044fbf9646ae0b0
#
_cell.length_a   1.000
_cell.length_b   1.000
_cell.length_c   1.000
_cell.angle_alpha   90.00
_cell.angle_beta   90.00
_cell.angle_gamma   90.00
#
_symmetry.space_group_name_H-M   'P 1'
#
loop_
_entity.id
_entity.type
_entity.pdbx_description
1 polymer ?
#
loop_
_entity_poly.entity_id
_entity_poly.type
_entity_poly.pdbx_seq_one_letter_code
_entity_poly.pdbx_strand_id
1 'polypeptide(L)'
;PAGRSMPWLIFVKNGSYREQVIVPKEKSFIHLIGQDKEKTIIHHKLNVGGKPAEGDNDEFWKYSVHNPASEVYQFEGTVVKINSTDFYSENISYVNDWGIDSQAGPQALAMSTQNDRSAFFNCKFRSYQDTWMTSSANDNNHRTYVTDCWLEGAADYFYGGGNAYVEKTTFYNLRSGAVIVAPSHGAGTRWGYIFDHCTVDGNASAADGKQKLGRPWHNSPITVYLNTTMNIPIAPE
;
A
#
# COMPACT_ATOMS: atom_id res chain seq x y z
N PRO A 1 0.32 -24.63 0.05
CA PRO A 1 0.00 -25.77 -0.78
C PRO A 1 -1.33 -25.54 -1.50
N ALA A 2 -1.40 -25.84 -2.79
CA ALA A 2 -2.64 -25.79 -3.54
C ALA A 2 -3.70 -26.69 -2.87
N GLY A 3 -4.96 -26.22 -2.78
CA GLY A 3 -6.06 -26.97 -2.20
C GLY A 3 -6.21 -26.87 -0.68
N ARG A 4 -5.53 -25.96 -0.02
CA ARG A 4 -5.69 -25.76 1.41
C ARG A 4 -6.97 -24.96 1.71
N SER A 5 -7.78 -25.45 2.65
CA SER A 5 -9.00 -24.78 3.12
C SER A 5 -8.81 -24.01 4.44
N MET A 6 -7.65 -24.15 5.09
CA MET A 6 -7.36 -23.49 6.36
C MET A 6 -6.12 -22.58 6.22
N PRO A 7 -6.14 -21.38 6.81
CA PRO A 7 -5.02 -20.45 6.74
C PRO A 7 -3.80 -20.94 7.53
N TRP A 8 -2.63 -20.48 7.08
CA TRP A 8 -1.43 -20.46 7.89
C TRP A 8 -1.45 -19.20 8.75
N LEU A 9 -1.58 -19.37 10.05
CA LEU A 9 -1.49 -18.28 11.00
C LEU A 9 -0.03 -18.05 11.37
N ILE A 10 0.48 -16.86 11.05
CA ILE A 10 1.84 -16.45 11.40
C ILE A 10 1.70 -15.29 12.39
N PHE A 11 2.03 -15.55 13.65
CA PHE A 11 2.02 -14.53 14.67
C PHE A 11 3.37 -13.79 14.72
N VAL A 12 3.31 -12.46 14.57
CA VAL A 12 4.48 -11.58 14.58
C VAL A 12 4.52 -10.83 15.92
N LYS A 13 5.53 -11.09 16.73
CA LYS A 13 5.71 -10.42 18.02
C LYS A 13 6.07 -8.94 17.81
N ASN A 14 5.94 -8.14 18.88
CA ASN A 14 6.46 -6.79 18.89
C ASN A 14 7.95 -6.77 18.54
N GLY A 15 8.34 -5.93 17.62
CA GLY A 15 9.69 -5.80 17.11
C GLY A 15 9.74 -4.92 15.88
N SER A 16 10.94 -4.48 15.53
CA SER A 16 11.22 -3.74 14.29
C SER A 16 11.98 -4.70 13.37
N TYR A 17 11.33 -5.10 12.29
CA TYR A 17 11.80 -6.10 11.34
C TYR A 17 12.21 -5.39 10.05
N ARG A 18 13.53 -5.19 9.90
CA ARG A 18 14.08 -4.60 8.67
C ARG A 18 14.18 -5.68 7.60
N GLU A 19 13.08 -5.92 6.92
CA GLU A 19 12.95 -7.00 5.94
C GLU A 19 12.11 -6.53 4.74
N GLN A 20 12.43 -7.04 3.55
CA GLN A 20 11.48 -7.07 2.45
C GLN A 20 10.72 -8.39 2.50
N VAL A 21 9.40 -8.34 2.52
CA VAL A 21 8.56 -9.54 2.58
C VAL A 21 7.86 -9.77 1.25
N ILE A 22 8.10 -10.93 0.65
CA ILE A 22 7.40 -11.34 -0.58
C ILE A 22 6.61 -12.62 -0.30
N VAL A 23 5.29 -12.53 -0.43
CA VAL A 23 4.42 -13.71 -0.40
C VAL A 23 4.17 -14.14 -1.85
N PRO A 24 4.80 -15.23 -2.32
CA PRO A 24 4.72 -15.65 -3.70
C PRO A 24 3.35 -16.25 -4.04
N LYS A 25 3.01 -16.29 -5.31
CA LYS A 25 1.70 -16.71 -5.84
C LYS A 25 1.23 -18.08 -5.34
N GLU A 26 2.17 -18.98 -5.08
CA GLU A 26 1.88 -20.37 -4.65
C GLU A 26 1.57 -20.49 -3.14
N LYS A 27 1.68 -19.40 -2.38
CA LYS A 27 1.50 -19.39 -0.91
C LYS A 27 0.20 -18.72 -0.50
N SER A 28 -0.94 -19.24 -0.97
CA SER A 28 -2.27 -18.75 -0.59
C SER A 28 -2.63 -19.08 0.87
N PHE A 29 -3.63 -18.35 1.39
CA PHE A 29 -4.15 -18.51 2.75
C PHE A 29 -3.10 -18.22 3.84
N ILE A 30 -2.34 -17.16 3.67
CA ILE A 30 -1.43 -16.64 4.70
C ILE A 30 -2.17 -15.57 5.52
N HIS A 31 -2.22 -15.79 6.84
CA HIS A 31 -2.70 -14.79 7.80
C HIS A 31 -1.54 -14.31 8.65
N LEU A 32 -1.19 -13.04 8.53
CA LEU A 32 -0.09 -12.40 9.23
C LEU A 32 -0.65 -11.53 10.35
N ILE A 33 -0.43 -11.93 11.60
CA ILE A 33 -1.07 -11.34 12.77
C ILE A 33 -0.02 -10.72 13.68
N GLY A 34 0.01 -9.40 13.73
CA GLY A 34 0.88 -8.65 14.65
C GLY A 34 0.35 -8.63 16.07
N GLN A 35 1.25 -8.52 17.01
CA GLN A 35 0.90 -8.40 18.42
C GLN A 35 0.31 -7.02 18.75
N ASP A 36 0.87 -5.94 18.18
CA ASP A 36 0.47 -4.56 18.43
C ASP A 36 0.90 -3.70 17.22
N LYS A 37 -0.03 -3.02 16.59
CA LYS A 37 0.19 -2.20 15.39
C LYS A 37 1.32 -1.16 15.55
N GLU A 38 1.45 -0.56 16.71
CA GLU A 38 2.45 0.49 16.94
C GLU A 38 3.86 -0.08 17.28
N LYS A 39 3.94 -1.37 17.55
CA LYS A 39 5.17 -2.04 18.00
C LYS A 39 5.59 -3.21 17.11
N THR A 40 4.72 -3.70 16.23
CA THR A 40 5.04 -4.74 15.26
C THR A 40 5.26 -4.05 13.92
N ILE A 41 6.51 -3.78 13.57
CA ILE A 41 6.86 -2.94 12.44
C ILE A 41 7.69 -3.74 11.44
N ILE A 42 7.19 -3.90 10.22
CA ILE A 42 7.95 -4.44 9.08
C ILE A 42 8.35 -3.24 8.22
N HIS A 43 9.64 -3.04 8.05
CA HIS A 43 10.14 -1.87 7.34
C HIS A 43 11.39 -2.16 6.52
N HIS A 44 11.63 -1.35 5.52
CA HIS A 44 12.88 -1.31 4.76
C HIS A 44 13.04 0.04 4.05
N LYS A 45 14.25 0.37 3.62
CA LYS A 45 14.53 1.60 2.89
C LYS A 45 14.72 1.30 1.40
N LEU A 46 13.62 1.33 0.65
CA LEU A 46 13.57 0.94 -0.77
C LEU A 46 12.94 2.05 -1.61
N ASN A 47 13.40 2.21 -2.86
CA ASN A 47 12.74 3.06 -3.84
C ASN A 47 12.76 2.44 -5.24
N VAL A 48 11.83 2.85 -6.09
CA VAL A 48 11.77 2.39 -7.47
C VAL A 48 12.97 2.91 -8.26
N GLY A 49 13.69 2.00 -8.93
CA GLY A 49 14.91 2.31 -9.67
C GLY A 49 16.13 2.61 -8.82
N GLY A 50 15.98 2.52 -7.50
CA GLY A 50 17.10 2.71 -6.57
C GLY A 50 18.10 1.56 -6.62
N LYS A 51 19.33 1.87 -6.22
CA LYS A 51 20.35 0.87 -5.89
C LYS A 51 20.41 0.71 -4.38
N PRO A 52 20.84 -0.45 -3.85
CA PRO A 52 21.12 -0.58 -2.43
C PRO A 52 22.06 0.52 -1.97
N ALA A 53 21.91 0.99 -0.75
CA ALA A 53 22.89 1.88 -0.16
C ALA A 53 24.26 1.18 -0.13
N GLU A 54 25.32 1.92 -0.40
CA GLU A 54 26.68 1.38 -0.31
C GLU A 54 26.92 0.84 1.10
N GLY A 55 27.31 -0.43 1.21
CA GLY A 55 27.44 -1.11 2.49
C GLY A 55 26.19 -1.83 3.00
N ASP A 56 25.07 -1.78 2.29
CA ASP A 56 23.88 -2.59 2.58
C ASP A 56 24.14 -4.05 2.15
N ASN A 57 24.67 -4.84 3.07
CA ASN A 57 24.97 -6.26 2.87
C ASN A 57 23.76 -7.17 3.06
N ASP A 58 22.57 -6.64 2.98
CA ASP A 58 21.37 -7.42 3.09
C ASP A 58 21.39 -8.49 1.97
N GLU A 59 21.50 -9.75 2.35
CA GLU A 59 21.51 -10.88 1.40
C GLU A 59 20.25 -10.90 0.55
N PHE A 60 19.20 -10.29 1.04
CA PHE A 60 17.94 -10.14 0.33
C PHE A 60 18.11 -9.31 -0.96
N TRP A 61 18.94 -8.28 -0.96
CA TRP A 61 19.31 -7.53 -2.16
C TRP A 61 19.91 -8.41 -3.26
N LYS A 62 20.65 -9.44 -2.90
CA LYS A 62 21.26 -10.37 -3.86
C LYS A 62 20.22 -11.21 -4.61
N TYR A 63 19.04 -11.42 -4.02
CA TYR A 63 18.03 -12.30 -4.58
C TYR A 63 16.84 -11.58 -5.22
N SER A 64 16.48 -10.39 -4.77
CA SER A 64 15.27 -9.70 -5.21
C SER A 64 15.51 -8.55 -6.20
N VAL A 65 16.62 -7.84 -6.06
CA VAL A 65 16.82 -6.55 -6.72
C VAL A 65 17.75 -6.63 -7.93
N HIS A 66 18.59 -7.62 -8.01
CA HIS A 66 19.71 -7.62 -8.94
C HIS A 66 19.64 -8.66 -10.05
N ASN A 67 18.46 -9.15 -10.39
CA ASN A 67 18.34 -9.88 -11.65
C ASN A 67 18.05 -8.89 -12.80
N PRO A 68 19.07 -8.41 -13.53
CA PRO A 68 18.88 -7.44 -14.63
C PRO A 68 18.06 -8.01 -15.79
N ALA A 69 17.76 -9.30 -15.77
CA ALA A 69 16.94 -9.98 -16.77
C ALA A 69 15.45 -10.02 -16.41
N SER A 70 15.04 -9.57 -15.21
CA SER A 70 13.64 -9.55 -14.85
C SER A 70 13.04 -8.17 -15.13
N GLU A 71 11.94 -8.12 -15.88
CA GLU A 71 11.10 -6.91 -16.05
C GLU A 71 10.49 -6.39 -14.74
N VAL A 72 10.88 -6.97 -13.62
CA VAL A 72 10.41 -6.68 -12.25
C VAL A 72 10.96 -5.36 -11.70
N TYR A 73 11.89 -4.72 -12.37
CA TYR A 73 12.53 -3.46 -11.95
C TYR A 73 11.58 -2.33 -11.56
N GLN A 74 10.36 -2.32 -12.08
CA GLN A 74 9.40 -1.25 -11.78
C GLN A 74 8.76 -1.34 -10.39
N PHE A 75 8.87 -2.47 -9.69
CA PHE A 75 8.18 -2.70 -8.42
C PHE A 75 9.12 -3.04 -7.25
N GLU A 76 10.41 -2.94 -7.47
CA GLU A 76 11.42 -3.32 -6.47
C GLU A 76 11.53 -2.34 -5.30
N GLY A 77 10.94 -1.16 -5.40
CA GLY A 77 10.78 -0.22 -4.30
C GLY A 77 9.74 -0.60 -3.25
N THR A 78 9.32 -1.85 -3.18
CA THR A 78 8.21 -2.31 -2.31
C THR A 78 8.73 -3.09 -1.12
N VAL A 79 8.33 -2.69 0.09
CA VAL A 79 8.71 -3.39 1.34
C VAL A 79 7.97 -4.71 1.47
N VAL A 80 6.65 -4.71 1.28
CA VAL A 80 5.84 -5.94 1.36
C VAL A 80 5.07 -6.15 0.06
N LYS A 81 5.32 -7.27 -0.61
CA LYS A 81 4.68 -7.64 -1.87
C LYS A 81 3.88 -8.93 -1.70
N ILE A 82 2.57 -8.83 -1.90
CA ILE A 82 1.65 -9.96 -1.79
C ILE A 82 1.17 -10.34 -3.20
N ASN A 83 1.65 -11.47 -3.70
CA ASN A 83 1.25 -12.02 -5.00
C ASN A 83 0.25 -13.18 -4.86
N SER A 84 0.03 -13.68 -3.64
CA SER A 84 -0.86 -14.81 -3.35
C SER A 84 -2.29 -14.37 -3.07
N THR A 85 -3.26 -15.22 -3.38
CA THR A 85 -4.67 -15.00 -3.04
C THR A 85 -4.97 -15.34 -1.57
N ASP A 86 -6.09 -14.83 -1.06
CA ASP A 86 -6.58 -15.15 0.28
C ASP A 86 -5.57 -14.75 1.39
N PHE A 87 -5.04 -13.55 1.25
CA PHE A 87 -4.12 -12.97 2.23
C PHE A 87 -4.88 -12.15 3.27
N TYR A 88 -4.53 -12.32 4.53
CA TYR A 88 -5.03 -11.50 5.63
C TYR A 88 -3.90 -10.96 6.48
N SER A 89 -4.04 -9.73 6.93
CA SER A 89 -3.12 -9.13 7.91
C SER A 89 -3.85 -8.27 8.93
N GLU A 90 -3.38 -8.31 10.18
CA GLU A 90 -3.86 -7.42 11.24
C GLU A 90 -2.74 -6.99 12.19
N ASN A 91 -2.94 -5.82 12.82
CA ASN A 91 -2.10 -5.26 13.88
C ASN A 91 -0.62 -5.09 13.50
N ILE A 92 -0.31 -4.75 12.25
CA ILE A 92 1.06 -4.55 11.75
C ILE A 92 1.21 -3.17 11.12
N SER A 93 2.35 -2.52 11.37
CA SER A 93 2.82 -1.36 10.61
C SER A 93 3.77 -1.78 9.50
N TYR A 94 3.46 -1.34 8.28
CA TYR A 94 4.28 -1.50 7.08
C TYR A 94 4.86 -0.15 6.69
N VAL A 95 6.18 -0.03 6.69
CA VAL A 95 6.84 1.27 6.53
C VAL A 95 7.91 1.19 5.45
N ASN A 96 7.86 2.11 4.49
CA ASN A 96 9.00 2.33 3.63
C ASN A 96 9.79 3.56 4.13
N ASP A 97 10.92 3.29 4.75
CA ASP A 97 11.77 4.30 5.38
C ASP A 97 12.31 5.33 4.36
N TRP A 98 12.48 4.94 3.09
CA TRP A 98 12.90 5.89 2.05
C TRP A 98 11.91 7.04 1.93
N GLY A 99 10.62 6.72 1.78
CA GLY A 99 9.59 7.74 1.64
C GLY A 99 9.49 8.62 2.89
N ILE A 100 9.61 8.03 4.07
CA ILE A 100 9.54 8.76 5.34
C ILE A 100 10.74 9.69 5.51
N ASP A 101 11.94 9.23 5.21
CA ASP A 101 13.18 10.02 5.39
C ASP A 101 13.34 11.09 4.31
N SER A 102 13.10 10.74 3.04
CA SER A 102 13.32 11.65 1.93
C SER A 102 12.27 12.72 1.78
N GLN A 103 11.00 12.37 2.09
CA GLN A 103 9.80 13.17 1.80
C GLN A 103 9.81 13.73 0.35
N ALA A 104 10.23 12.89 -0.58
CA ALA A 104 10.37 13.19 -1.99
C ALA A 104 10.23 11.89 -2.82
N GLY A 105 10.16 12.02 -4.17
CA GLY A 105 10.35 10.87 -5.07
C GLY A 105 11.80 10.35 -5.06
N PRO A 106 12.03 9.23 -5.71
CA PRO A 106 11.09 8.42 -6.46
C PRO A 106 10.09 7.65 -5.60
N GLN A 107 9.19 6.91 -6.26
CA GLN A 107 8.18 6.06 -5.61
C GLN A 107 8.83 5.08 -4.63
N ALA A 108 8.17 4.86 -3.51
CA ALA A 108 8.68 4.03 -2.43
C ALA A 108 7.49 3.35 -1.72
N LEU A 109 7.18 2.12 -2.09
CA LEU A 109 5.97 1.45 -1.64
C LEU A 109 6.17 0.76 -0.28
N ALA A 110 5.26 0.97 0.63
CA ALA A 110 5.16 0.14 1.83
C ALA A 110 4.49 -1.21 1.50
N MET A 111 3.51 -1.19 0.58
CA MET A 111 2.71 -2.37 0.23
C MET A 111 2.42 -2.45 -1.27
N SER A 112 2.42 -3.66 -1.81
CA SER A 112 1.84 -3.99 -3.12
C SER A 112 1.03 -5.28 -3.02
N THR A 113 -0.23 -5.25 -3.48
CA THR A 113 -1.13 -6.41 -3.52
C THR A 113 -1.48 -6.76 -4.96
N GLN A 114 -0.79 -7.73 -5.54
CA GLN A 114 -0.96 -8.18 -6.92
C GLN A 114 -1.81 -9.46 -6.99
N ASN A 115 -2.96 -9.46 -6.28
CA ASN A 115 -3.75 -10.67 -6.07
C ASN A 115 -5.24 -10.38 -5.89
N ASP A 116 -6.04 -11.44 -5.85
CA ASP A 116 -7.45 -11.38 -5.45
C ASP A 116 -7.64 -11.80 -3.98
N ARG A 117 -8.54 -11.15 -3.28
CA ARG A 117 -8.94 -11.41 -1.88
C ARG A 117 -7.80 -11.18 -0.89
N SER A 118 -7.38 -9.93 -0.78
CA SER A 118 -6.58 -9.44 0.33
C SER A 118 -7.44 -8.71 1.33
N ALA A 119 -7.19 -8.90 2.63
CA ALA A 119 -7.88 -8.16 3.69
C ALA A 119 -6.90 -7.67 4.76
N PHE A 120 -7.13 -6.44 5.24
CA PHE A 120 -6.29 -5.78 6.23
C PHE A 120 -7.16 -5.15 7.31
N PHE A 121 -6.86 -5.47 8.57
CA PHE A 121 -7.54 -4.95 9.72
C PHE A 121 -6.55 -4.31 10.69
N ASN A 122 -6.85 -3.08 11.15
CA ASN A 122 -6.04 -2.36 12.13
C ASN A 122 -4.53 -2.34 11.79
N CYS A 123 -4.20 -2.12 10.50
CA CYS A 123 -2.83 -1.99 10.01
C CYS A 123 -2.47 -0.51 9.77
N LYS A 124 -1.17 -0.25 9.67
CA LYS A 124 -0.65 1.07 9.32
C LYS A 124 0.28 0.95 8.10
N PHE A 125 0.08 1.81 7.10
CA PHE A 125 0.89 1.86 5.89
C PHE A 125 1.50 3.24 5.76
N ARG A 126 2.83 3.31 5.74
CA ARG A 126 3.56 4.57 5.82
C ARG A 126 4.63 4.67 4.74
N SER A 127 4.55 5.72 3.95
CA SER A 127 5.58 6.16 3.02
C SER A 127 5.29 7.61 2.62
N TYR A 128 5.77 8.03 1.44
CA TYR A 128 5.54 9.38 0.93
C TYR A 128 4.89 9.38 -0.45
N GLN A 129 5.53 8.81 -1.47
CA GLN A 129 4.95 8.68 -2.81
C GLN A 129 4.68 7.20 -3.10
N ASP A 130 3.46 6.90 -3.61
CA ASP A 130 3.06 5.55 -4.02
C ASP A 130 3.06 4.54 -2.86
N THR A 131 2.51 4.89 -1.71
CA THR A 131 2.58 4.05 -0.49
C THR A 131 2.02 2.64 -0.69
N TRP A 132 0.89 2.51 -1.41
CA TRP A 132 0.26 1.21 -1.66
C TRP A 132 -0.25 1.07 -3.08
N MET A 133 0.28 0.10 -3.81
CA MET A 133 -0.25 -0.36 -5.11
C MET A 133 -1.22 -1.52 -4.91
N THR A 134 -2.50 -1.32 -5.24
CA THR A 134 -3.53 -2.34 -5.01
C THR A 134 -3.53 -3.47 -6.02
N SER A 135 -3.29 -3.18 -7.29
CA SER A 135 -3.22 -4.16 -8.37
C SER A 135 -2.77 -3.50 -9.67
N SER A 136 -2.50 -4.29 -10.70
CA SER A 136 -2.27 -3.74 -12.04
C SER A 136 -3.58 -3.29 -12.68
N ALA A 137 -3.49 -2.41 -13.67
CA ALA A 137 -4.65 -1.88 -14.41
C ALA A 137 -5.48 -2.97 -15.14
N ASN A 138 -4.88 -4.12 -15.41
CA ASN A 138 -5.54 -5.21 -16.12
C ASN A 138 -6.24 -6.22 -15.20
N ASP A 139 -6.04 -6.10 -13.89
CA ASP A 139 -6.58 -7.04 -12.90
C ASP A 139 -7.94 -6.58 -12.36
N ASN A 140 -8.90 -6.39 -13.25
CA ASN A 140 -10.23 -5.81 -12.97
C ASN A 140 -11.03 -6.54 -11.88
N ASN A 141 -10.71 -7.81 -11.61
CA ASN A 141 -11.46 -8.66 -10.66
C ASN A 141 -10.77 -8.80 -9.31
N HIS A 142 -9.56 -8.32 -9.14
CA HIS A 142 -8.89 -8.37 -7.84
C HIS A 142 -9.65 -7.55 -6.82
N ARG A 143 -9.76 -8.09 -5.60
CA ARG A 143 -10.53 -7.50 -4.50
C ARG A 143 -9.64 -7.30 -3.29
N THR A 144 -9.71 -6.11 -2.73
CA THR A 144 -9.00 -5.74 -1.51
C THR A 144 -10.01 -5.17 -0.51
N TYR A 145 -9.96 -5.63 0.73
CA TYR A 145 -10.75 -5.10 1.84
C TYR A 145 -9.82 -4.49 2.90
N VAL A 146 -10.15 -3.29 3.36
CA VAL A 146 -9.34 -2.56 4.35
C VAL A 146 -10.25 -1.94 5.38
N THR A 147 -10.01 -2.20 6.66
CA THR A 147 -10.81 -1.57 7.72
C THR A 147 -9.97 -1.21 8.95
N ASP A 148 -10.35 -0.13 9.61
CA ASP A 148 -9.73 0.41 10.83
C ASP A 148 -8.21 0.69 10.68
N CYS A 149 -7.78 1.01 9.47
CA CYS A 149 -6.39 1.20 9.13
C CYS A 149 -5.96 2.67 9.12
N TRP A 150 -4.65 2.88 9.02
CA TRP A 150 -4.02 4.16 8.78
C TRP A 150 -3.18 4.09 7.51
N LEU A 151 -3.39 5.03 6.61
CA LEU A 151 -2.64 5.14 5.36
C LEU A 151 -2.10 6.55 5.23
N GLU A 152 -0.79 6.71 5.12
CA GLU A 152 -0.17 8.04 4.98
C GLU A 152 0.69 8.15 3.73
N GLY A 153 0.73 9.37 3.18
CA GLY A 153 1.53 9.70 2.03
C GLY A 153 1.32 11.13 1.55
N ALA A 154 1.90 11.43 0.40
CA ALA A 154 1.86 12.76 -0.20
C ALA A 154 1.47 12.78 -1.68
N ALA A 155 1.73 11.71 -2.41
CA ALA A 155 1.38 11.61 -3.82
C ALA A 155 0.98 10.18 -4.16
N ASP A 156 -0.22 10.03 -4.72
CA ASP A 156 -0.73 8.76 -5.26
C ASP A 156 -0.60 7.60 -4.28
N TYR A 157 -0.81 7.87 -3.00
CA TYR A 157 -0.41 6.94 -1.97
C TYR A 157 -1.36 5.76 -1.76
N PHE A 158 -2.48 5.71 -2.52
CA PHE A 158 -3.31 4.54 -2.74
C PHE A 158 -3.66 4.46 -4.23
N TYR A 159 -3.05 3.53 -4.98
CA TYR A 159 -3.13 3.58 -6.43
C TYR A 159 -3.18 2.21 -7.09
N GLY A 160 -3.46 2.18 -8.38
CA GLY A 160 -3.50 0.97 -9.20
C GLY A 160 -4.90 0.57 -9.63
N GLY A 161 -5.08 -0.70 -9.91
CA GLY A 161 -6.31 -1.29 -10.42
C GLY A 161 -7.07 -2.14 -9.40
N GLY A 162 -7.97 -2.98 -9.90
CA GLY A 162 -8.79 -3.87 -9.08
C GLY A 162 -9.96 -3.17 -8.39
N ASN A 163 -10.51 -3.82 -7.39
CA ASN A 163 -11.62 -3.30 -6.60
C ASN A 163 -11.19 -3.24 -5.13
N ALA A 164 -11.31 -2.08 -4.50
CA ALA A 164 -11.02 -1.92 -3.09
C ALA A 164 -12.24 -1.36 -2.35
N TYR A 165 -12.66 -2.04 -1.29
CA TYR A 165 -13.59 -1.49 -0.32
C TYR A 165 -12.80 -1.16 0.95
N VAL A 166 -12.79 0.11 1.29
CA VAL A 166 -12.01 0.66 2.41
C VAL A 166 -12.98 1.36 3.35
N GLU A 167 -13.02 0.94 4.60
CA GLU A 167 -13.89 1.58 5.59
C GLU A 167 -13.13 1.97 6.86
N LYS A 168 -13.64 2.96 7.59
CA LYS A 168 -13.12 3.41 8.89
C LYS A 168 -11.61 3.63 8.92
N THR A 169 -11.05 4.00 7.79
CA THR A 169 -9.61 4.15 7.59
C THR A 169 -9.26 5.63 7.50
N THR A 170 -8.15 6.01 8.11
CA THR A 170 -7.61 7.37 8.01
C THR A 170 -6.62 7.47 6.87
N PHE A 171 -6.86 8.42 5.97
CA PHE A 171 -5.94 8.88 4.93
C PHE A 171 -5.24 10.14 5.39
N TYR A 172 -3.95 10.04 5.71
CA TYR A 172 -3.19 11.13 6.31
C TYR A 172 -2.20 11.77 5.33
N ASN A 173 -2.42 13.04 5.03
CA ASN A 173 -1.67 13.79 4.03
C ASN A 173 -0.43 14.47 4.65
N LEU A 174 0.72 14.26 4.03
CA LEU A 174 2.02 14.71 4.55
C LEU A 174 2.50 16.07 4.01
N ARG A 175 1.81 16.64 3.01
CA ARG A 175 2.24 17.92 2.39
C ARG A 175 1.08 18.70 1.80
N SER A 176 1.36 19.96 1.44
CA SER A 176 0.53 20.77 0.55
C SER A 176 0.33 20.08 -0.82
N GLY A 177 -0.87 20.13 -1.36
CA GLY A 177 -1.19 19.56 -2.67
C GLY A 177 -1.01 18.05 -2.75
N ALA A 178 -1.17 17.33 -1.63
CA ALA A 178 -1.16 15.87 -1.65
C ALA A 178 -2.29 15.32 -2.52
N VAL A 179 -2.04 14.16 -3.13
CA VAL A 179 -3.02 13.41 -3.93
C VAL A 179 -3.23 12.06 -3.25
N ILE A 180 -4.45 11.77 -2.84
CA ILE A 180 -4.78 10.54 -2.10
C ILE A 180 -4.71 9.35 -3.04
N VAL A 181 -5.56 9.33 -4.07
CA VAL A 181 -5.66 8.16 -4.95
C VAL A 181 -5.25 8.45 -6.38
N ALA A 182 -4.63 7.46 -7.03
CA ALA A 182 -4.37 7.45 -8.46
C ALA A 182 -4.91 6.15 -9.08
N PRO A 183 -6.23 6.06 -9.32
CA PRO A 183 -6.84 4.85 -9.84
C PRO A 183 -6.47 4.63 -11.31
N SER A 184 -6.22 3.35 -11.64
CA SER A 184 -5.93 2.87 -12.99
C SER A 184 -6.79 1.65 -13.28
N HIS A 185 -8.09 1.85 -13.40
CA HIS A 185 -9.04 0.76 -13.61
C HIS A 185 -9.22 0.46 -15.09
N GLY A 186 -9.18 -0.81 -15.47
CA GLY A 186 -9.55 -1.24 -16.81
C GLY A 186 -11.05 -1.12 -17.05
N ALA A 187 -11.47 -1.12 -18.31
CA ALA A 187 -12.87 -0.97 -18.71
C ALA A 187 -13.82 -2.04 -18.13
N GLY A 188 -13.29 -3.19 -17.70
CA GLY A 188 -14.05 -4.27 -17.06
C GLY A 188 -14.14 -4.17 -15.54
N THR A 189 -13.51 -3.18 -14.92
CA THR A 189 -13.58 -2.98 -13.46
C THR A 189 -15.01 -2.60 -13.06
N ARG A 190 -15.57 -3.34 -12.12
CA ARG A 190 -16.99 -3.18 -11.76
C ARG A 190 -17.21 -2.11 -10.69
N TRP A 191 -16.34 -2.03 -9.70
CA TRP A 191 -16.55 -1.22 -8.49
C TRP A 191 -15.49 -0.13 -8.32
N GLY A 192 -14.24 -0.42 -8.68
CA GLY A 192 -13.11 0.47 -8.41
C GLY A 192 -12.84 0.66 -6.92
N TYR A 193 -12.54 1.89 -6.51
CA TYR A 193 -12.27 2.23 -5.12
C TYR A 193 -13.51 2.83 -4.46
N ILE A 194 -13.92 2.24 -3.33
CA ILE A 194 -15.01 2.73 -2.49
C ILE A 194 -14.44 2.98 -1.10
N PHE A 195 -14.52 4.24 -0.65
CA PHE A 195 -14.13 4.67 0.69
C PHE A 195 -15.38 5.01 1.48
N ASP A 196 -15.64 4.27 2.56
CA ASP A 196 -16.86 4.44 3.35
C ASP A 196 -16.52 4.68 4.83
N HIS A 197 -17.15 5.70 5.44
CA HIS A 197 -16.87 6.12 6.82
C HIS A 197 -15.38 6.36 7.10
N CYS A 198 -14.62 6.78 6.09
CA CYS A 198 -13.20 7.09 6.22
C CYS A 198 -12.98 8.51 6.77
N THR A 199 -11.73 8.82 7.09
CA THR A 199 -11.30 10.16 7.50
C THR A 199 -10.15 10.63 6.61
N VAL A 200 -10.25 11.82 6.05
CA VAL A 200 -9.15 12.49 5.37
C VAL A 200 -8.59 13.55 6.32
N ASP A 201 -7.33 13.39 6.69
CA ASP A 201 -6.63 14.25 7.63
C ASP A 201 -5.22 14.59 7.11
N GLY A 202 -4.43 15.36 7.84
CA GLY A 202 -3.08 15.68 7.44
C GLY A 202 -2.32 16.55 8.44
N ASN A 203 -1.03 16.74 8.17
CA ASN A 203 -0.20 17.65 8.95
C ASN A 203 -0.54 19.13 8.64
N ALA A 204 0.10 20.06 9.33
CA ALA A 204 -0.17 21.50 9.16
C ALA A 204 0.06 22.00 7.72
N SER A 205 0.99 21.42 6.97
CA SER A 205 1.24 21.80 5.57
C SER A 205 0.14 21.30 4.61
N ALA A 206 -0.62 20.31 5.02
CA ALA A 206 -1.76 19.78 4.26
C ALA A 206 -3.06 20.56 4.49
N ALA A 207 -3.09 21.52 5.40
CA ALA A 207 -4.30 22.28 5.75
C ALA A 207 -4.56 23.52 4.87
N ASP A 208 -3.89 23.62 3.72
CA ASP A 208 -3.90 24.80 2.84
C ASP A 208 -4.98 24.80 1.74
N GLY A 209 -5.85 23.79 1.71
CA GLY A 209 -6.93 23.69 0.73
C GLY A 209 -6.50 23.24 -0.68
N LYS A 210 -5.31 22.68 -0.82
CA LYS A 210 -4.81 22.18 -2.11
C LYS A 210 -4.81 20.66 -2.25
N GLN A 211 -5.34 19.96 -1.26
CA GLN A 211 -5.42 18.50 -1.25
C GLN A 211 -6.38 17.99 -2.30
N LYS A 212 -6.00 16.94 -3.01
CA LYS A 212 -6.84 16.30 -4.02
C LYS A 212 -7.28 14.92 -3.53
N LEU A 213 -8.56 14.63 -3.61
CA LEU A 213 -9.11 13.31 -3.31
C LEU A 213 -8.56 12.24 -4.25
N GLY A 214 -8.27 12.63 -5.50
CA GLY A 214 -7.64 11.73 -6.46
C GLY A 214 -7.29 12.40 -7.76
N ARG A 215 -6.56 11.68 -8.59
CA ARG A 215 -6.31 12.02 -9.99
C ARG A 215 -6.38 10.76 -10.85
N PRO A 216 -6.98 10.79 -12.04
CA PRO A 216 -6.97 9.64 -12.94
C PRO A 216 -5.53 9.34 -13.37
N TRP A 217 -5.12 8.07 -13.22
CA TRP A 217 -3.80 7.66 -13.72
C TRP A 217 -3.93 7.09 -15.13
N HIS A 218 -4.74 6.03 -15.31
CA HIS A 218 -5.01 5.43 -16.62
C HIS A 218 -6.45 4.95 -16.77
N ASN A 219 -6.88 4.75 -18.02
CA ASN A 219 -8.07 3.99 -18.44
C ASN A 219 -9.40 4.58 -17.92
N SER A 220 -10.14 3.80 -17.13
CA SER A 220 -11.49 4.12 -16.67
C SER A 220 -11.52 4.23 -15.14
N PRO A 221 -10.93 5.28 -14.55
CA PRO A 221 -10.80 5.40 -13.10
C PRO A 221 -12.17 5.49 -12.42
N ILE A 222 -12.34 4.75 -11.34
CA ILE A 222 -13.57 4.75 -10.53
C ILE A 222 -13.16 4.95 -9.07
N THR A 223 -13.63 6.04 -8.47
CA THR A 223 -13.40 6.33 -7.04
C THR A 223 -14.64 6.96 -6.44
N VAL A 224 -15.08 6.45 -5.30
CA VAL A 224 -16.26 6.92 -4.59
C VAL A 224 -15.93 7.12 -3.12
N TYR A 225 -16.27 8.28 -2.57
CA TYR A 225 -16.18 8.57 -1.15
C TYR A 225 -17.60 8.64 -0.58
N LEU A 226 -17.91 7.78 0.39
CA LEU A 226 -19.20 7.71 1.07
C LEU A 226 -18.98 8.03 2.55
N ASN A 227 -19.85 8.82 3.16
CA ASN A 227 -19.84 9.09 4.60
C ASN A 227 -18.46 9.47 5.17
N THR A 228 -17.58 9.98 4.33
CA THR A 228 -16.17 10.25 4.68
C THR A 228 -16.03 11.66 5.26
N THR A 229 -15.33 11.76 6.39
CA THR A 229 -15.05 13.03 7.07
C THR A 229 -13.79 13.68 6.49
N MET A 230 -13.87 14.97 6.15
CA MET A 230 -12.73 15.77 5.68
C MET A 230 -12.30 16.72 6.81
N ASN A 231 -11.23 16.33 7.55
CA ASN A 231 -10.69 17.15 8.64
C ASN A 231 -9.77 18.28 8.13
N ILE A 232 -9.34 18.18 6.87
CA ILE A 232 -8.57 19.21 6.19
C ILE A 232 -9.30 19.71 4.95
N PRO A 233 -9.10 20.96 4.51
CA PRO A 233 -9.73 21.49 3.32
C PRO A 233 -9.24 20.75 2.05
N ILE A 234 -10.19 20.44 1.16
CA ILE A 234 -9.93 19.82 -0.14
C ILE A 234 -9.92 20.91 -1.22
N ALA A 235 -9.07 20.77 -2.22
CA ALA A 235 -9.02 21.68 -3.34
C ALA A 235 -10.39 21.72 -4.05
N PRO A 236 -10.91 22.91 -4.42
CA PRO A 236 -12.02 22.99 -5.34
C PRO A 236 -11.60 22.40 -6.69
N GLU A 237 -12.54 21.80 -7.41
CA GLU A 237 -12.32 21.29 -8.77
C GLU A 237 -12.03 22.41 -9.77
#